data_d002c2529529e4ba07a5305be75f58c4
#
_entry.id   d002c2529529e4ba07a5305be75f58c4
#
_cell.length_a   1.000
_cell.length_b   1.000
_cell.length_c   1.000
_cell.angle_alpha   90.00
_cell.angle_beta   90.00
_cell.angle_gamma   90.00
#
_symmetry.space_group_name_H-M   'P 1'
#
loop_
_entity.id
_entity.type
_entity.pdbx_description
1 polymer ?
#
loop_
_entity_poly.entity_id
_entity_poly.type
_entity_poly.pdbx_seq_one_letter_code
_entity_poly.pdbx_strand_id
1 'polypeptide(L)'
;MVRKEDTLSLVEKTWRFDNKVAIKFDTHVNQSIPHYLDLQSYTVKLSEWFLKDNTLVYDLGCATGETIKQILNLNISTKFSIMGFDNSQKMIELAKRKTSKIIKNNERVKVDFQCKDITKINLKKSNLIISVLLFPFLNLDQRKALLKKIYKSLNSGGAFICVEKIRAKNSYFEDILNQMYFDFKLSKNLSEEEILNKAKSLRSSMYLFDEKKSKSLLESAGFKNYEFFFKCFNFIGYIAIR
;
A
#
# COMPACT_ATOMS: atom_id res chain seq x y z
N MET A 1 -29.95 -0.41 -21.29
CA MET A 1 -30.50 -0.54 -19.92
C MET A 1 -29.36 -1.06 -19.03
N VAL A 2 -28.57 -0.18 -18.44
CA VAL A 2 -27.47 -0.54 -17.54
C VAL A 2 -28.05 -0.77 -16.15
N ARG A 3 -27.79 -1.94 -15.56
CA ARG A 3 -28.35 -2.35 -14.26
C ARG A 3 -27.87 -1.40 -13.15
N LYS A 4 -28.83 -0.81 -12.45
CA LYS A 4 -28.70 0.13 -11.32
C LYS A 4 -28.06 -0.45 -10.03
N GLU A 5 -27.43 -1.62 -10.07
CA GLU A 5 -27.01 -2.37 -8.87
C GLU A 5 -25.52 -2.26 -8.52
N ASP A 6 -24.70 -1.50 -9.28
CA ASP A 6 -23.25 -1.42 -9.08
C ASP A 6 -22.75 -0.13 -8.40
N THR A 7 -23.64 0.75 -8.00
CA THR A 7 -23.25 1.93 -7.22
C THR A 7 -22.89 1.52 -5.80
N LEU A 8 -21.63 1.68 -5.43
CA LEU A 8 -21.19 1.71 -4.03
C LEU A 8 -22.00 2.80 -3.32
N SER A 9 -23.09 2.42 -2.66
CA SER A 9 -23.95 3.35 -1.93
C SER A 9 -23.17 3.94 -0.76
N LEU A 10 -22.78 5.20 -0.90
CA LEU A 10 -22.02 5.96 0.09
C LEU A 10 -22.99 6.66 1.03
N VAL A 11 -23.70 5.90 1.84
CA VAL A 11 -24.62 6.45 2.86
C VAL A 11 -23.88 6.79 4.17
N GLU A 12 -22.61 6.42 4.33
CA GLU A 12 -21.84 6.73 5.55
C GLU A 12 -20.73 7.76 5.30
N LYS A 13 -20.61 8.70 6.22
CA LYS A 13 -19.72 9.90 6.19
C LYS A 13 -18.21 9.62 6.14
N THR A 14 -17.76 8.35 6.21
CA THR A 14 -16.34 7.97 6.19
C THR A 14 -16.12 6.72 5.36
N TRP A 15 -15.04 6.74 4.55
CA TRP A 15 -14.62 5.56 3.80
C TRP A 15 -14.26 4.41 4.74
N ARG A 16 -14.91 3.27 4.56
CA ARG A 16 -14.60 2.03 5.29
C ARG A 16 -14.30 0.92 4.29
N PHE A 17 -13.31 0.10 4.60
CA PHE A 17 -12.97 -1.11 3.85
C PHE A 17 -13.93 -2.24 4.26
N ASP A 18 -15.22 -2.07 3.96
CA ASP A 18 -16.29 -3.02 4.25
C ASP A 18 -16.36 -4.20 3.25
N ASN A 19 -17.35 -5.08 3.43
CA ASN A 19 -17.52 -6.26 2.59
C ASN A 19 -17.69 -5.95 1.10
N LYS A 20 -18.43 -4.88 0.74
CA LYS A 20 -18.70 -4.51 -0.66
C LYS A 20 -17.44 -3.96 -1.33
N VAL A 21 -16.70 -3.13 -0.62
CA VAL A 21 -15.42 -2.57 -1.07
C VAL A 21 -14.38 -3.68 -1.24
N ALA A 22 -14.28 -4.60 -0.28
CA ALA A 22 -13.29 -5.65 -0.29
C ALA A 22 -13.43 -6.59 -1.50
N ILE A 23 -14.65 -6.94 -1.91
CA ILE A 23 -14.90 -7.85 -3.06
C ILE A 23 -14.44 -7.22 -4.39
N LYS A 24 -14.67 -5.92 -4.56
CA LYS A 24 -14.32 -5.19 -5.80
C LYS A 24 -12.96 -4.46 -5.69
N PHE A 25 -12.22 -4.64 -4.60
CA PHE A 25 -11.03 -3.85 -4.28
C PHE A 25 -9.98 -3.90 -5.37
N ASP A 26 -9.58 -5.10 -5.82
CA ASP A 26 -8.50 -5.27 -6.81
C ASP A 26 -8.85 -4.61 -8.16
N THR A 27 -10.09 -4.76 -8.61
CA THR A 27 -10.58 -4.09 -9.83
C THR A 27 -10.58 -2.58 -9.65
N HIS A 28 -11.09 -2.11 -8.51
CA HIS A 28 -11.21 -0.69 -8.23
C HIS A 28 -9.85 0.01 -8.11
N VAL A 29 -8.84 -0.59 -7.48
CA VAL A 29 -7.50 0.01 -7.40
C VAL A 29 -6.84 0.09 -8.77
N ASN A 30 -7.02 -0.92 -9.63
CA ASN A 30 -6.53 -0.90 -11.01
C ASN A 30 -7.16 0.21 -11.87
N GLN A 31 -8.43 0.53 -11.63
CA GLN A 31 -9.12 1.62 -12.32
C GLN A 31 -8.82 2.99 -11.73
N SER A 32 -8.47 3.05 -10.43
CA SER A 32 -8.31 4.30 -9.69
C SER A 32 -6.87 4.76 -9.53
N ILE A 33 -5.88 3.89 -9.71
CA ILE A 33 -4.47 4.22 -9.46
C ILE A 33 -3.69 4.06 -10.77
N PRO A 34 -3.09 5.16 -11.27
CA PRO A 34 -2.30 5.10 -12.49
C PRO A 34 -1.15 4.10 -12.36
N HIS A 35 -1.00 3.26 -13.38
CA HIS A 35 0.08 2.26 -13.44
C HIS A 35 0.15 1.32 -12.21
N TYR A 36 -1.01 0.97 -11.62
CA TYR A 36 -1.03 0.15 -10.40
C TYR A 36 -0.33 -1.19 -10.57
N LEU A 37 -0.52 -1.87 -11.70
CA LEU A 37 0.13 -3.17 -11.97
C LEU A 37 1.65 -3.03 -12.08
N ASP A 38 2.13 -1.99 -12.77
CA ASP A 38 3.57 -1.71 -12.89
C ASP A 38 4.17 -1.37 -11.53
N LEU A 39 3.47 -0.55 -10.75
CA LEU A 39 3.86 -0.18 -9.39
C LEU A 39 3.98 -1.41 -8.48
N GLN A 40 3.02 -2.34 -8.52
CA GLN A 40 3.08 -3.61 -7.81
C GLN A 40 4.27 -4.45 -8.29
N SER A 41 4.46 -4.57 -9.61
CA SER A 41 5.58 -5.31 -10.21
C SER A 41 6.94 -4.75 -9.78
N TYR A 42 7.11 -3.42 -9.80
CA TYR A 42 8.35 -2.77 -9.34
C TYR A 42 8.59 -2.98 -7.84
N THR A 43 7.54 -2.86 -7.02
CA THR A 43 7.63 -3.14 -5.57
C THR A 43 8.10 -4.56 -5.32
N VAL A 44 7.56 -5.53 -6.04
CA VAL A 44 7.91 -6.95 -5.90
C VAL A 44 9.33 -7.24 -6.41
N LYS A 45 9.73 -6.69 -7.56
CA LYS A 45 11.09 -6.82 -8.08
C LYS A 45 12.14 -6.21 -7.14
N LEU A 46 11.86 -5.04 -6.57
CA LEU A 46 12.74 -4.45 -5.55
C LEU A 46 12.83 -5.32 -4.29
N SER A 47 11.74 -5.99 -3.92
CA SER A 47 11.72 -6.88 -2.76
C SER A 47 12.74 -8.02 -2.87
N GLU A 48 12.98 -8.56 -4.08
CA GLU A 48 13.90 -9.68 -4.32
C GLU A 48 15.31 -9.44 -3.74
N TRP A 49 15.80 -8.20 -3.78
CA TRP A 49 17.11 -7.83 -3.27
C TRP A 49 17.27 -8.00 -1.75
N PHE A 50 16.16 -8.09 -1.02
CA PHE A 50 16.11 -8.13 0.44
C PHE A 50 15.56 -9.45 0.99
N LEU A 51 15.10 -10.36 0.12
CA LEU A 51 14.63 -11.69 0.49
C LEU A 51 15.83 -12.61 0.72
N LYS A 52 16.13 -12.91 1.97
CA LYS A 52 17.26 -13.75 2.40
C LYS A 52 16.76 -14.89 3.28
N ASP A 53 17.56 -15.94 3.41
CA ASP A 53 17.22 -17.08 4.27
C ASP A 53 17.00 -16.63 5.72
N ASN A 54 16.01 -17.25 6.34
CA ASN A 54 15.61 -17.02 7.74
C ASN A 54 15.27 -15.57 8.07
N THR A 55 14.80 -14.79 7.08
CA THR A 55 14.39 -13.40 7.28
C THR A 55 12.89 -13.27 7.44
N LEU A 56 12.49 -12.15 8.03
CA LEU A 56 11.11 -11.74 8.17
C LEU A 56 10.83 -10.56 7.26
N VAL A 57 9.72 -10.65 6.54
CA VAL A 57 9.15 -9.61 5.68
C VAL A 57 7.82 -9.17 6.27
N TYR A 58 7.58 -7.86 6.32
CA TYR A 58 6.28 -7.29 6.68
C TYR A 58 5.61 -6.63 5.49
N ASP A 59 4.30 -6.85 5.34
CA ASP A 59 3.42 -6.08 4.47
C ASP A 59 2.41 -5.33 5.35
N LEU A 60 2.63 -4.04 5.51
CA LEU A 60 1.82 -3.16 6.36
C LEU A 60 0.69 -2.54 5.55
N GLY A 61 -0.55 -2.89 5.89
CA GLY A 61 -1.73 -2.57 5.08
C GLY A 61 -1.85 -3.50 3.86
N CYS A 62 -1.72 -4.80 4.10
CA CYS A 62 -1.65 -5.80 3.02
C CYS A 62 -2.96 -5.95 2.21
N ALA A 63 -4.06 -5.36 2.63
CA ALA A 63 -5.37 -5.42 1.97
C ALA A 63 -5.74 -6.86 1.57
N THR A 64 -6.03 -7.10 0.29
CA THR A 64 -6.37 -8.42 -0.25
C THR A 64 -5.15 -9.33 -0.49
N GLY A 65 -3.95 -8.92 -0.06
CA GLY A 65 -2.71 -9.71 -0.14
C GLY A 65 -2.07 -9.77 -1.53
N GLU A 66 -2.32 -8.80 -2.41
CA GLU A 66 -1.81 -8.84 -3.79
C GLU A 66 -0.28 -8.79 -3.84
N THR A 67 0.36 -7.91 -3.07
CA THR A 67 1.83 -7.84 -2.98
C THR A 67 2.43 -9.16 -2.50
N ILE A 68 1.86 -9.75 -1.45
CA ILE A 68 2.31 -11.05 -0.92
C ILE A 68 2.13 -12.15 -1.95
N LYS A 69 0.98 -12.19 -2.65
CA LYS A 69 0.72 -13.16 -3.72
C LYS A 69 1.78 -13.06 -4.83
N GLN A 70 2.14 -11.86 -5.25
CA GLN A 70 3.16 -11.67 -6.28
C GLN A 70 4.56 -12.09 -5.79
N ILE A 71 4.93 -11.80 -4.53
CA ILE A 71 6.18 -12.28 -3.93
C ILE A 71 6.22 -13.82 -3.89
N LEU A 72 5.11 -14.47 -3.53
CA LEU A 72 5.01 -15.92 -3.52
C LEU A 72 5.17 -16.58 -4.90
N ASN A 73 4.88 -15.86 -5.96
CA ASN A 73 5.04 -16.30 -7.35
C ASN A 73 6.46 -16.06 -7.91
N LEU A 74 7.34 -15.41 -7.15
CA LEU A 74 8.74 -15.25 -7.54
C LEU A 74 9.43 -16.62 -7.51
N ASN A 75 10.28 -16.88 -8.51
CA ASN A 75 11.09 -18.09 -8.55
C ASN A 75 12.38 -17.92 -7.73
N ILE A 76 12.22 -17.90 -6.40
CA ILE A 76 13.33 -17.73 -5.45
C ILE A 76 13.58 -19.00 -4.65
N SER A 77 14.85 -19.28 -4.38
CA SER A 77 15.29 -20.45 -3.63
C SER A 77 15.34 -20.24 -2.11
N THR A 78 15.29 -19.00 -1.64
CA THR A 78 15.43 -18.62 -0.22
C THR A 78 14.22 -19.01 0.62
N LYS A 79 14.47 -19.34 1.90
CA LYS A 79 13.44 -19.65 2.90
C LYS A 79 13.23 -18.46 3.83
N PHE A 80 12.03 -17.87 3.84
CA PHE A 80 11.71 -16.71 4.67
C PHE A 80 10.27 -16.74 5.18
N SER A 81 9.92 -15.76 5.99
CA SER A 81 8.57 -15.61 6.50
C SER A 81 7.99 -14.26 6.09
N ILE A 82 6.69 -14.22 5.77
CA ILE A 82 5.96 -12.98 5.50
C ILE A 82 4.85 -12.83 6.53
N MET A 83 4.69 -11.63 7.06
CA MET A 83 3.60 -11.26 7.94
C MET A 83 2.85 -10.08 7.35
N GLY A 84 1.59 -10.31 6.96
CA GLY A 84 0.68 -9.29 6.45
C GLY A 84 -0.22 -8.76 7.55
N PHE A 85 -0.34 -7.44 7.66
CA PHE A 85 -1.24 -6.76 8.57
C PHE A 85 -2.24 -5.89 7.83
N ASP A 86 -3.50 -5.97 8.22
CA ASP A 86 -4.54 -5.03 7.82
C ASP A 86 -5.53 -4.86 8.99
N ASN A 87 -6.20 -3.72 9.10
CA ASN A 87 -7.18 -3.49 10.14
C ASN A 87 -8.60 -3.97 9.77
N SER A 88 -8.80 -4.43 8.53
CA SER A 88 -10.06 -4.99 8.04
C SER A 88 -10.03 -6.52 8.08
N GLN A 89 -10.87 -7.12 8.93
CA GLN A 89 -11.01 -8.58 8.99
C GLN A 89 -11.35 -9.17 7.62
N LYS A 90 -12.19 -8.46 6.84
CA LYS A 90 -12.60 -8.92 5.51
C LYS A 90 -11.44 -8.93 4.51
N MET A 91 -10.57 -7.93 4.56
CA MET A 91 -9.34 -7.91 3.73
C MET A 91 -8.44 -9.10 4.07
N ILE A 92 -8.24 -9.38 5.34
CA ILE A 92 -7.46 -10.53 5.81
C ILE A 92 -8.04 -11.87 5.32
N GLU A 93 -9.36 -12.06 5.38
CA GLU A 93 -10.03 -13.26 4.85
C GLU A 93 -9.79 -13.42 3.36
N LEU A 94 -9.90 -12.34 2.59
CA LEU A 94 -9.64 -12.34 1.15
C LEU A 94 -8.16 -12.64 0.84
N ALA A 95 -7.23 -12.03 1.60
CA ALA A 95 -5.81 -12.28 1.45
C ALA A 95 -5.47 -13.77 1.68
N LYS A 96 -5.97 -14.36 2.77
CA LYS A 96 -5.82 -15.80 3.07
C LYS A 96 -6.38 -16.67 1.95
N ARG A 97 -7.58 -16.36 1.45
CA ARG A 97 -8.21 -17.11 0.36
C ARG A 97 -7.44 -17.00 -0.94
N LYS A 98 -7.01 -15.77 -1.32
CA LYS A 98 -6.27 -15.49 -2.55
C LYS A 98 -4.92 -16.22 -2.61
N THR A 99 -4.24 -16.36 -1.47
CA THR A 99 -2.89 -16.92 -1.40
C THR A 99 -2.87 -18.39 -1.00
N SER A 100 -3.98 -18.97 -0.55
CA SER A 100 -4.06 -20.33 0.03
C SER A 100 -3.46 -21.44 -0.81
N LYS A 101 -3.77 -21.47 -2.13
CA LYS A 101 -3.23 -22.49 -3.05
C LYS A 101 -1.72 -22.36 -3.24
N ILE A 102 -1.22 -21.12 -3.34
CA ILE A 102 0.20 -20.84 -3.55
C ILE A 102 0.98 -21.22 -2.29
N ILE A 103 0.49 -20.84 -1.11
CA ILE A 103 1.11 -21.17 0.19
C ILE A 103 1.18 -22.70 0.38
N LYS A 104 0.11 -23.42 0.05
CA LYS A 104 0.08 -24.89 0.16
C LYS A 104 1.17 -25.58 -0.66
N ASN A 105 1.52 -25.00 -1.80
CA ASN A 105 2.51 -25.54 -2.74
C ASN A 105 3.91 -24.94 -2.55
N ASN A 106 4.10 -24.08 -1.56
CA ASN A 106 5.36 -23.37 -1.30
C ASN A 106 5.89 -23.73 0.08
N GLU A 107 6.82 -24.69 0.15
CA GLU A 107 7.46 -25.12 1.40
C GLU A 107 8.53 -24.14 1.92
N ARG A 108 8.92 -23.15 1.12
CA ARG A 108 10.01 -22.24 1.43
C ARG A 108 9.55 -20.97 2.16
N VAL A 109 8.29 -20.54 1.93
CA VAL A 109 7.78 -19.28 2.47
C VAL A 109 6.63 -19.53 3.45
N LYS A 110 6.83 -19.14 4.69
CA LYS A 110 5.76 -19.13 5.70
C LYS A 110 5.03 -17.81 5.65
N VAL A 111 3.70 -17.83 5.55
CA VAL A 111 2.87 -16.61 5.50
C VAL A 111 1.86 -16.62 6.63
N ASP A 112 1.80 -15.52 7.37
CA ASP A 112 0.75 -15.25 8.35
C ASP A 112 0.06 -13.92 8.04
N PHE A 113 -1.27 -13.89 8.22
CA PHE A 113 -2.08 -12.69 8.06
C PHE A 113 -2.82 -12.40 9.35
N GLN A 114 -2.68 -11.18 9.86
CA GLN A 114 -3.30 -10.75 11.12
C GLN A 114 -4.13 -9.48 10.94
N CYS A 115 -5.37 -9.52 11.45
CA CYS A 115 -6.21 -8.33 11.55
C CYS A 115 -5.76 -7.50 12.74
N LYS A 116 -4.95 -6.45 12.49
CA LYS A 116 -4.40 -5.58 13.54
C LYS A 116 -4.20 -4.15 13.03
N ASP A 117 -4.37 -3.21 13.94
CA ASP A 117 -3.97 -1.81 13.75
C ASP A 117 -2.44 -1.69 13.80
N ILE A 118 -1.83 -1.34 12.68
CA ILE A 118 -0.37 -1.24 12.52
C ILE A 118 0.28 -0.18 13.41
N THR A 119 -0.48 0.79 13.88
CA THR A 119 0.03 1.81 14.81
C THR A 119 0.31 1.23 16.20
N LYS A 120 -0.36 0.12 16.55
CA LYS A 120 -0.30 -0.52 17.87
C LYS A 120 0.56 -1.79 17.93
N ILE A 121 1.01 -2.31 16.77
CA ILE A 121 1.83 -3.53 16.75
C ILE A 121 3.29 -3.26 17.10
N ASN A 122 3.95 -4.30 17.61
CA ASN A 122 5.40 -4.34 17.75
C ASN A 122 6.00 -5.12 16.57
N LEU A 123 6.97 -4.52 15.88
CA LEU A 123 7.70 -5.16 14.81
C LEU A 123 8.97 -5.82 15.36
N LYS A 124 9.17 -7.09 15.02
CA LYS A 124 10.43 -7.82 15.25
C LYS A 124 11.47 -7.40 14.20
N LYS A 125 12.73 -7.80 14.40
CA LYS A 125 13.79 -7.60 13.41
C LYS A 125 13.40 -8.23 12.06
N SER A 126 13.59 -7.49 10.99
CA SER A 126 13.18 -7.85 9.64
C SER A 126 14.16 -7.32 8.60
N ASN A 127 14.20 -7.91 7.42
CA ASN A 127 15.03 -7.44 6.32
C ASN A 127 14.26 -6.56 5.34
N LEU A 128 12.95 -6.74 5.31
CA LEU A 128 12.10 -6.01 4.38
C LEU A 128 10.79 -5.64 5.06
N ILE A 129 10.38 -4.38 4.88
CA ILE A 129 9.06 -3.89 5.26
C ILE A 129 8.47 -3.19 4.04
N ILE A 130 7.26 -3.59 3.66
CA ILE A 130 6.53 -3.04 2.51
C ILE A 130 5.28 -2.33 3.03
N SER A 131 4.92 -1.24 2.38
CA SER A 131 3.67 -0.54 2.63
C SER A 131 3.16 0.10 1.33
N VAL A 132 2.07 -0.43 0.79
CA VAL A 132 1.47 0.08 -0.44
C VAL A 132 0.18 0.82 -0.12
N LEU A 133 0.18 2.14 -0.29
CA LEU A 133 -0.98 3.04 -0.16
C LEU A 133 -1.64 3.08 1.24
N LEU A 134 -0.92 2.71 2.28
CA LEU A 134 -1.38 2.79 3.67
C LEU A 134 -1.12 4.18 4.27
N PHE A 135 0.06 4.77 4.03
CA PHE A 135 0.52 6.00 4.67
C PHE A 135 -0.44 7.18 4.53
N PRO A 136 -1.17 7.37 3.41
CA PRO A 136 -2.19 8.41 3.29
C PRO A 136 -3.26 8.39 4.39
N PHE A 137 -3.52 7.26 5.03
CA PHE A 137 -4.52 7.11 6.10
C PHE A 137 -3.97 7.36 7.51
N LEU A 138 -2.70 7.70 7.63
CA LEU A 138 -2.03 7.98 8.90
C LEU A 138 -1.82 9.49 9.06
N ASN A 139 -2.24 10.03 10.21
CA ASN A 139 -1.92 11.40 10.56
C ASN A 139 -0.42 11.59 10.82
N LEU A 140 0.02 12.83 11.01
CA LEU A 140 1.45 13.16 11.14
C LEU A 140 2.15 12.40 12.27
N ASP A 141 1.51 12.32 13.44
CA ASP A 141 2.13 11.68 14.61
C ASP A 141 2.19 10.15 14.46
N GLN A 142 1.13 9.55 13.90
CA GLN A 142 1.11 8.13 13.55
C GLN A 142 2.22 7.79 12.53
N ARG A 143 2.41 8.63 11.48
CA ARG A 143 3.49 8.43 10.49
C ARG A 143 4.87 8.51 11.14
N LYS A 144 5.13 9.54 11.96
CA LYS A 144 6.39 9.71 12.69
C LYS A 144 6.69 8.48 13.56
N ALA A 145 5.71 8.05 14.34
CA ALA A 145 5.85 6.90 15.24
C ALA A 145 6.10 5.61 14.45
N LEU A 146 5.33 5.37 13.38
CA LEU A 146 5.48 4.17 12.55
C LEU A 146 6.82 4.14 11.82
N LEU A 147 7.26 5.24 11.19
CA LEU A 147 8.56 5.30 10.52
C LEU A 147 9.74 5.05 11.47
N LYS A 148 9.71 5.61 12.68
CA LYS A 148 10.71 5.29 13.71
C LYS A 148 10.70 3.82 14.11
N LYS A 149 9.51 3.22 14.24
CA LYS A 149 9.34 1.80 14.54
C LYS A 149 9.88 0.93 13.40
N ILE A 150 9.57 1.27 12.14
CA ILE A 150 10.07 0.60 10.92
C ILE A 150 11.61 0.66 10.92
N TYR A 151 12.20 1.85 11.05
CA TYR A 151 13.65 2.00 11.06
C TYR A 151 14.33 1.14 12.13
N LYS A 152 13.81 1.14 13.35
CA LYS A 152 14.36 0.36 14.46
C LYS A 152 14.24 -1.15 14.26
N SER A 153 13.17 -1.62 13.58
CA SER A 153 12.95 -3.04 13.35
C SER A 153 13.69 -3.61 12.14
N LEU A 154 14.08 -2.79 11.18
CA LEU A 154 14.95 -3.26 10.10
C LEU A 154 16.32 -3.71 10.62
N ASN A 155 16.87 -4.74 10.01
CA ASN A 155 18.29 -5.12 10.16
C ASN A 155 19.16 -4.12 9.39
N SER A 156 20.46 -4.07 9.69
CA SER A 156 21.42 -3.29 8.88
C SER A 156 21.38 -3.79 7.43
N GLY A 157 21.26 -2.86 6.47
CA GLY A 157 21.07 -3.17 5.05
C GLY A 157 19.67 -3.68 4.69
N GLY A 158 18.74 -3.69 5.63
CA GLY A 158 17.32 -3.97 5.36
C GLY A 158 16.61 -2.77 4.75
N ALA A 159 15.50 -3.01 4.05
CA ALA A 159 14.79 -1.99 3.29
C ALA A 159 13.34 -1.76 3.75
N PHE A 160 12.92 -0.53 3.61
CA PHE A 160 11.52 -0.11 3.64
C PHE A 160 11.10 0.33 2.24
N ILE A 161 10.14 -0.37 1.63
CA ILE A 161 9.54 0.00 0.35
C ILE A 161 8.16 0.59 0.63
N CYS A 162 7.94 1.83 0.20
CA CYS A 162 6.69 2.51 0.42
C CYS A 162 6.14 3.10 -0.87
N VAL A 163 4.83 2.92 -1.04
CA VAL A 163 4.06 3.61 -2.07
C VAL A 163 2.99 4.44 -1.40
N GLU A 164 2.92 5.71 -1.75
CA GLU A 164 1.90 6.59 -1.18
C GLU A 164 1.36 7.61 -2.18
N LYS A 165 0.18 8.12 -1.90
CA LYS A 165 -0.37 9.31 -2.56
C LYS A 165 0.12 10.54 -1.81
N ILE A 166 0.59 11.55 -2.54
CA ILE A 166 1.10 12.82 -2.01
C ILE A 166 0.29 14.00 -2.55
N ARG A 167 0.55 15.20 -2.01
CA ARG A 167 0.15 16.46 -2.61
C ARG A 167 1.25 16.97 -3.53
N ALA A 168 0.88 17.78 -4.52
CA ALA A 168 1.85 18.51 -5.29
C ALA A 168 2.51 19.63 -4.45
N LYS A 169 3.63 20.17 -4.95
CA LYS A 169 4.44 21.18 -4.27
C LYS A 169 3.67 22.49 -3.98
N ASN A 170 2.72 22.85 -4.86
CA ASN A 170 1.89 24.05 -4.72
C ASN A 170 0.50 23.82 -5.35
N SER A 171 -0.42 24.75 -5.12
CA SER A 171 -1.81 24.65 -5.59
C SER A 171 -1.94 24.55 -7.11
N TYR A 172 -1.12 25.30 -7.85
CA TYR A 172 -1.17 25.28 -9.32
C TYR A 172 -0.90 23.88 -9.90
N PHE A 173 0.15 23.21 -9.45
CA PHE A 173 0.43 21.82 -9.85
C PHE A 173 -0.58 20.83 -9.25
N GLU A 174 -1.10 21.09 -8.05
CA GLU A 174 -2.14 20.24 -7.44
C GLU A 174 -3.39 20.22 -8.33
N ASP A 175 -3.82 21.36 -8.85
CA ASP A 175 -4.99 21.45 -9.73
C ASP A 175 -4.76 20.71 -11.05
N ILE A 176 -3.60 20.90 -11.69
CA ILE A 176 -3.24 20.19 -12.94
C ILE A 176 -3.22 18.69 -12.72
N LEU A 177 -2.49 18.21 -11.70
CA LEU A 177 -2.33 16.79 -11.46
C LEU A 177 -3.64 16.13 -11.01
N ASN A 178 -4.50 16.84 -10.28
CA ASN A 178 -5.83 16.35 -9.93
C ASN A 178 -6.73 16.23 -11.16
N GLN A 179 -6.68 17.21 -12.08
CA GLN A 179 -7.44 17.12 -13.33
C GLN A 179 -6.98 15.92 -14.17
N MET A 180 -5.67 15.77 -14.40
CA MET A 180 -5.11 14.61 -15.10
C MET A 180 -5.50 13.28 -14.43
N TYR A 181 -5.57 13.26 -13.11
CA TYR A 181 -5.98 12.08 -12.35
C TYR A 181 -7.48 11.78 -12.52
N PHE A 182 -8.34 12.80 -12.63
CA PHE A 182 -9.76 12.61 -12.95
C PHE A 182 -9.95 12.10 -14.37
N ASP A 183 -9.25 12.67 -15.35
CA ASP A 183 -9.30 12.23 -16.75
C ASP A 183 -8.82 10.77 -16.89
N PHE A 184 -7.77 10.38 -16.16
CA PHE A 184 -7.35 8.99 -16.08
C PHE A 184 -8.46 8.07 -15.58
N LYS A 185 -9.17 8.42 -14.52
CA LYS A 185 -10.27 7.60 -13.98
C LYS A 185 -11.43 7.47 -14.97
N LEU A 186 -11.79 8.57 -15.64
CA LEU A 186 -12.80 8.56 -16.69
C LEU A 186 -12.40 7.64 -17.84
N SER A 187 -11.13 7.66 -18.27
CA SER A 187 -10.60 6.76 -19.29
C SER A 187 -10.61 5.28 -18.87
N LYS A 188 -10.75 4.98 -17.58
CA LYS A 188 -10.91 3.63 -17.02
C LYS A 188 -12.37 3.25 -16.77
N ASN A 189 -13.33 3.96 -17.40
CA ASN A 189 -14.76 3.74 -17.33
C ASN A 189 -15.38 3.93 -15.91
N LEU A 190 -14.74 4.71 -15.04
CA LEU A 190 -15.38 5.20 -13.83
C LEU A 190 -16.27 6.41 -14.19
N SER A 191 -17.49 6.44 -13.66
CA SER A 191 -18.39 7.58 -13.88
C SER A 191 -17.97 8.81 -13.06
N GLU A 192 -18.38 10.00 -13.51
CA GLU A 192 -18.15 11.25 -12.77
C GLU A 192 -18.71 11.17 -11.35
N GLU A 193 -19.89 10.56 -11.19
CA GLU A 193 -20.55 10.37 -9.90
C GLU A 193 -19.72 9.47 -8.98
N GLU A 194 -19.19 8.34 -9.47
CA GLU A 194 -18.31 7.45 -8.70
C GLU A 194 -17.03 8.17 -8.26
N ILE A 195 -16.41 8.92 -9.17
CA ILE A 195 -15.20 9.70 -8.89
C ILE A 195 -15.46 10.74 -7.81
N LEU A 196 -16.55 11.51 -7.94
CA LEU A 196 -16.90 12.56 -6.98
C LEU A 196 -17.28 11.98 -5.62
N ASN A 197 -18.08 10.93 -5.60
CA ASN A 197 -18.49 10.26 -4.36
C ASN A 197 -17.26 9.67 -3.63
N LYS A 198 -16.34 9.04 -4.36
CA LYS A 198 -15.07 8.55 -3.79
C LYS A 198 -14.25 9.70 -3.22
N ALA A 199 -14.10 10.80 -3.95
CA ALA A 199 -13.36 11.97 -3.47
C ALA A 199 -13.98 12.53 -2.18
N LYS A 200 -15.31 12.63 -2.11
CA LYS A 200 -16.04 13.08 -0.89
C LYS A 200 -15.78 12.14 0.29
N SER A 201 -15.86 10.83 0.08
CA SER A 201 -15.67 9.82 1.16
C SER A 201 -14.25 9.81 1.73
N LEU A 202 -13.25 10.17 0.92
CA LEU A 202 -11.85 10.17 1.33
C LEU A 202 -11.38 11.47 2.00
N ARG A 203 -12.13 12.57 1.87
CA ARG A 203 -11.71 13.91 2.37
C ARG A 203 -11.33 13.94 3.84
N SER A 204 -12.06 13.22 4.70
CA SER A 204 -11.81 13.18 6.15
C SER A 204 -10.90 12.03 6.58
N SER A 205 -10.50 11.16 5.65
CA SER A 205 -9.78 9.92 5.96
C SER A 205 -8.33 9.95 5.51
N MET A 206 -7.93 10.91 4.66
CA MET A 206 -6.58 10.97 4.11
C MET A 206 -5.82 12.22 4.55
N TYR A 207 -4.59 12.01 4.98
CA TYR A 207 -3.61 13.04 5.37
C TYR A 207 -2.48 13.04 4.34
N LEU A 208 -2.63 13.83 3.27
CA LEU A 208 -1.63 13.91 2.21
C LEU A 208 -0.58 14.96 2.53
N PHE A 209 0.68 14.59 2.43
CA PHE A 209 1.84 15.48 2.51
C PHE A 209 2.50 15.60 1.15
N ASP A 210 3.31 16.63 0.95
CA ASP A 210 4.14 16.76 -0.23
C ASP A 210 5.40 15.88 -0.16
N GLU A 211 6.11 15.76 -1.26
CA GLU A 211 7.34 14.97 -1.36
C GLU A 211 8.42 15.46 -0.38
N LYS A 212 8.55 16.79 -0.19
CA LYS A 212 9.52 17.38 0.75
C LYS A 212 9.24 16.92 2.19
N LYS A 213 7.96 16.91 2.57
CA LYS A 213 7.54 16.45 3.91
C LYS A 213 7.76 14.96 4.08
N SER A 214 7.46 14.14 3.06
CA SER A 214 7.72 12.68 3.09
C SER A 214 9.21 12.40 3.27
N LYS A 215 10.10 13.09 2.54
CA LYS A 215 11.56 13.02 2.72
C LYS A 215 11.98 13.39 4.15
N SER A 216 11.54 14.53 4.65
CA SER A 216 11.85 14.99 6.01
C SER A 216 11.42 14.00 7.10
N LEU A 217 10.29 13.31 6.89
CA LEU A 217 9.81 12.28 7.82
C LEU A 217 10.70 11.03 7.82
N LEU A 218 11.19 10.59 6.64
CA LEU A 218 12.15 9.50 6.52
C LEU A 218 13.47 9.84 7.24
N GLU A 219 14.02 11.00 6.97
CA GLU A 219 15.25 11.50 7.60
C GLU A 219 15.12 11.60 9.12
N SER A 220 14.01 12.13 9.60
CA SER A 220 13.69 12.24 11.04
C SER A 220 13.53 10.89 11.73
N ALA A 221 13.20 9.83 10.98
CA ALA A 221 13.10 8.46 11.48
C ALA A 221 14.46 7.76 11.55
N GLY A 222 15.49 8.28 10.83
CA GLY A 222 16.85 7.76 10.77
C GLY A 222 17.31 7.27 9.39
N PHE A 223 16.42 7.25 8.38
CA PHE A 223 16.80 6.87 7.03
C PHE A 223 17.63 7.98 6.36
N LYS A 224 18.87 7.64 5.99
CA LYS A 224 19.78 8.55 5.28
C LYS A 224 19.86 8.21 3.78
N ASN A 225 19.63 6.93 3.44
CA ASN A 225 19.72 6.40 2.09
C ASN A 225 18.33 6.02 1.61
N TYR A 226 17.77 6.79 0.69
CA TYR A 226 16.49 6.52 0.05
C TYR A 226 16.47 7.01 -1.38
N GLU A 227 15.68 6.34 -2.23
CA GLU A 227 15.55 6.69 -3.64
C GLU A 227 14.10 6.49 -4.10
N PHE A 228 13.65 7.33 -5.06
CA PHE A 228 12.33 7.22 -5.67
C PHE A 228 12.41 6.36 -6.93
N PHE A 229 11.67 5.27 -6.95
CA PHE A 229 11.61 4.35 -8.10
C PHE A 229 10.36 4.52 -8.96
N PHE A 230 9.37 5.27 -8.47
CA PHE A 230 8.12 5.50 -9.17
C PHE A 230 7.57 6.89 -8.85
N LYS A 231 7.09 7.59 -9.90
CA LYS A 231 6.31 8.81 -9.76
C LYS A 231 5.34 8.95 -10.91
N CYS A 232 4.06 8.99 -10.62
CA CYS A 232 3.00 9.25 -11.57
C CYS A 232 1.90 10.07 -10.93
N PHE A 233 1.61 11.25 -11.49
CA PHE A 233 0.70 12.25 -10.90
C PHE A 233 1.04 12.48 -9.42
N ASN A 234 0.07 12.27 -8.54
CA ASN A 234 0.20 12.41 -7.09
C ASN A 234 0.56 11.08 -6.38
N PHE A 235 1.11 10.09 -7.11
CA PHE A 235 1.57 8.82 -6.55
C PHE A 235 3.07 8.72 -6.66
N ILE A 236 3.71 8.32 -5.55
CA ILE A 236 5.15 8.08 -5.48
C ILE A 236 5.44 6.70 -4.88
N GLY A 237 6.52 6.10 -5.33
CA GLY A 237 7.11 4.92 -4.74
C GLY A 237 8.57 5.19 -4.38
N TYR A 238 8.99 4.84 -3.18
CA TYR A 238 10.37 4.99 -2.73
C TYR A 238 10.85 3.77 -1.94
N ILE A 239 12.15 3.57 -1.98
CA ILE A 239 12.86 2.60 -1.16
C ILE A 239 13.79 3.35 -0.22
N ALA A 240 13.84 2.96 1.05
CA ALA A 240 14.75 3.51 2.04
C ALA A 240 15.50 2.38 2.75
N ILE A 241 16.82 2.50 2.88
CA ILE A 241 17.71 1.47 3.43
C ILE A 241 18.21 1.93 4.80
N ARG A 242 18.22 1.00 5.75
CA ARG A 242 18.79 1.21 7.08
C ARG A 242 20.30 1.05 7.11
#